data_feeaa7ab3693e82d6f82056f4e2d1f28
#
_entry.id   feeaa7ab3693e82d6f82056f4e2d1f28
#
_cell.length_a   1.000
_cell.length_b   1.000
_cell.length_c   1.000
_cell.angle_alpha   90.00
_cell.angle_beta   90.00
_cell.angle_gamma   90.00
#
_symmetry.space_group_name_H-M   'P 1'
#
loop_
_entity.id
_entity.type
_entity.pdbx_description
1 polymer ?
#
loop_
_entity_poly.entity_id
_entity_poly.type
_entity_poly.pdbx_seq_one_letter_code
_entity_poly.pdbx_strand_id
1 'polypeptide(L)'
;RELVEACRRNRVDFVWAIHPGQDIKWNEEDYANLVRKFEWMYDLGVRSFAIFFDDISGEGTNPERQTELLNRLNEEFVRVKGDVTPLTVCPTDYSKLWANPTPQGSLAIYGRTLDPSVAVFWTGDVVCSDLTPETLEWVNSRIRRPAFYWWNYPVTDYVRHILMQGPVYGLDTTLTADDLCGLVSNPMEHGEASKLALYGVADYTWNVAAYNPIDNWERGLALLAPEVRDAYRTFAIHSCDTETGYRRDESWETETFRLADRTPERAAALRAELERVVRVPARMEQCANKELLAELRPWLVEFGKLGERCLRALDLMELYAGGDDAAFWASYVANRMTPDQMKAYEAHKSGTMKLQPFYEQAMDDMASGLFERLTGEKPAGCKGIGSFQNLRTTLSKLMFDHDSTTHYTSGVSQQDGDWIGADLGCVRDVHEVAILQGRNSVDDVDFFDHALVEASVDGRQWTALGDSLRTVYDIRWTGEPVPARYVRLRRLESPRTHWASVRSFEVNPVRAERLGFGVEADDLTAALYAFDRNPSTSFLLDGALRFGVPAGAKGYTMLLQPDADAAPASVRQYAADGTLLSETHVDAPLFRLTLESGAARVELEGALRIFEIIAE
;
A
#
# COMPACT_ATOMS: atom_id res chain seq x y z
N ARG A 1 -12.53 13.56 34.36
CA ARG A 1 -12.22 14.76 35.18
C ARG A 1 -10.76 15.17 35.05
N GLU A 2 -9.81 14.28 35.26
CA GLU A 2 -8.36 14.58 35.14
C GLU A 2 -7.98 15.17 33.77
N LEU A 3 -8.49 14.59 32.67
CA LEU A 3 -8.26 15.12 31.31
C LEU A 3 -8.84 16.52 31.14
N VAL A 4 -10.06 16.77 31.59
CA VAL A 4 -10.70 18.09 31.52
C VAL A 4 -9.88 19.15 32.29
N GLU A 5 -9.39 18.79 33.48
CA GLU A 5 -8.55 19.67 34.28
C GLU A 5 -7.17 19.89 33.64
N ALA A 6 -6.58 18.85 33.03
CA ALA A 6 -5.33 18.96 32.29
C ALA A 6 -5.49 19.88 31.07
N CYS A 7 -6.54 19.69 30.27
CA CYS A 7 -6.86 20.56 29.14
C CYS A 7 -7.02 22.01 29.59
N ARG A 8 -7.81 22.26 30.64
CA ARG A 8 -8.04 23.62 31.18
C ARG A 8 -6.73 24.28 31.63
N ARG A 9 -5.84 23.54 32.34
CA ARG A 9 -4.52 24.07 32.76
C ARG A 9 -3.66 24.48 31.59
N ASN A 10 -3.78 23.75 30.45
CA ASN A 10 -3.04 24.01 29.24
C ASN A 10 -3.78 24.94 28.26
N ARG A 11 -4.92 25.50 28.63
CA ARG A 11 -5.76 26.38 27.80
C ARG A 11 -6.23 25.68 26.52
N VAL A 12 -6.61 24.39 26.64
CA VAL A 12 -7.18 23.56 25.59
C VAL A 12 -8.62 23.22 26.02
N ASP A 13 -9.55 23.35 25.08
CA ASP A 13 -10.93 22.91 25.29
C ASP A 13 -11.04 21.40 25.09
N PHE A 14 -11.56 20.72 26.11
CA PHE A 14 -11.89 19.31 26.01
C PHE A 14 -13.28 19.17 25.39
N VAL A 15 -13.35 18.76 24.13
CA VAL A 15 -14.61 18.50 23.44
C VAL A 15 -15.00 17.04 23.65
N TRP A 16 -16.16 16.80 24.25
CA TRP A 16 -16.73 15.46 24.34
C TRP A 16 -17.66 15.20 23.18
N ALA A 17 -17.30 14.24 22.32
CA ALA A 17 -18.06 13.82 21.17
C ALA A 17 -18.80 12.50 21.43
N ILE A 18 -20.00 12.36 20.87
CA ILE A 18 -20.78 11.13 20.92
C ILE A 18 -21.38 10.80 19.56
N HIS A 19 -21.28 9.52 19.18
CA HIS A 19 -22.09 8.94 18.13
C HIS A 19 -23.42 8.46 18.76
N PRO A 20 -24.60 8.82 18.21
CA PRO A 20 -25.87 8.55 18.87
C PRO A 20 -26.30 7.06 18.84
N GLY A 21 -25.61 6.23 18.03
CA GLY A 21 -25.89 4.81 17.85
C GLY A 21 -26.59 4.51 16.53
N GLN A 22 -26.29 3.32 15.98
CA GLN A 22 -26.91 2.83 14.74
C GLN A 22 -28.41 2.54 14.90
N ASP A 23 -28.87 2.40 16.14
CA ASP A 23 -30.23 2.02 16.54
C ASP A 23 -31.10 3.21 16.99
N ILE A 24 -30.66 4.44 16.73
CA ILE A 24 -31.41 5.66 17.09
C ILE A 24 -32.83 5.63 16.49
N LYS A 25 -33.84 5.90 17.34
CA LYS A 25 -35.26 5.85 16.98
C LYS A 25 -35.92 7.23 16.92
N TRP A 26 -35.16 8.29 17.19
CA TRP A 26 -35.64 9.67 17.17
C TRP A 26 -36.84 9.95 18.11
N ASN A 27 -36.90 9.26 19.25
CA ASN A 27 -37.96 9.37 20.23
C ASN A 27 -37.51 10.11 21.49
N GLU A 28 -38.45 10.40 22.41
CA GLU A 28 -38.15 11.12 23.65
C GLU A 28 -37.23 10.34 24.60
N GLU A 29 -37.25 9.00 24.55
CA GLU A 29 -36.39 8.16 25.37
C GLU A 29 -34.93 8.30 24.95
N ASP A 30 -34.64 8.24 23.65
CA ASP A 30 -33.29 8.41 23.09
C ASP A 30 -32.77 9.84 23.38
N TYR A 31 -33.62 10.85 23.21
CA TYR A 31 -33.29 12.22 23.53
C TYR A 31 -32.95 12.39 25.03
N ALA A 32 -33.79 11.87 25.92
CA ALA A 32 -33.55 11.93 27.37
C ALA A 32 -32.25 11.18 27.76
N ASN A 33 -31.95 10.06 27.11
CA ASN A 33 -30.70 9.32 27.32
C ASN A 33 -29.49 10.13 26.88
N LEU A 34 -29.56 10.82 25.76
CA LEU A 34 -28.50 11.68 25.25
C LEU A 34 -28.26 12.88 26.18
N VAL A 35 -29.32 13.61 26.57
CA VAL A 35 -29.23 14.73 27.50
C VAL A 35 -28.64 14.31 28.84
N ARG A 36 -29.03 13.14 29.37
CA ARG A 36 -28.44 12.61 30.62
C ARG A 36 -26.94 12.36 30.50
N LYS A 37 -26.44 11.89 29.37
CA LYS A 37 -24.98 11.74 29.12
C LYS A 37 -24.30 13.10 29.05
N PHE A 38 -24.91 14.08 28.40
CA PHE A 38 -24.42 15.45 28.36
C PHE A 38 -24.33 16.06 29.76
N GLU A 39 -25.36 15.89 30.61
CA GLU A 39 -25.35 16.35 32.01
C GLU A 39 -24.22 15.69 32.80
N TRP A 40 -24.01 14.39 32.69
CA TRP A 40 -22.90 13.72 33.35
C TRP A 40 -21.53 14.27 32.95
N MET A 41 -21.33 14.56 31.67
CA MET A 41 -20.07 15.14 31.19
C MET A 41 -19.93 16.60 31.66
N TYR A 42 -21.02 17.36 31.66
CA TYR A 42 -21.06 18.72 32.20
C TYR A 42 -20.66 18.75 33.67
N ASP A 43 -21.18 17.84 34.49
CA ASP A 43 -20.84 17.69 35.91
C ASP A 43 -19.37 17.30 36.14
N LEU A 44 -18.75 16.66 35.18
CA LEU A 44 -17.31 16.37 35.18
C LEU A 44 -16.44 17.56 34.76
N GLY A 45 -17.07 18.66 34.31
CA GLY A 45 -16.41 19.89 33.90
C GLY A 45 -16.26 20.11 32.40
N VAL A 46 -16.82 19.23 31.55
CA VAL A 46 -16.85 19.43 30.10
C VAL A 46 -17.73 20.64 29.76
N ARG A 47 -17.28 21.47 28.82
CA ARG A 47 -17.98 22.66 28.35
C ARG A 47 -18.14 22.73 26.83
N SER A 48 -17.57 21.77 26.10
CA SER A 48 -17.64 21.68 24.64
C SER A 48 -18.12 20.28 24.25
N PHE A 49 -19.12 20.21 23.35
CA PHE A 49 -19.78 18.99 22.98
C PHE A 49 -19.92 18.86 21.46
N ALA A 50 -19.84 17.63 20.96
CA ALA A 50 -20.06 17.32 19.56
C ALA A 50 -20.94 16.08 19.39
N ILE A 51 -21.68 16.02 18.28
CA ILE A 51 -22.44 14.85 17.87
C ILE A 51 -21.93 14.40 16.49
N PHE A 52 -21.62 13.12 16.37
CA PHE A 52 -21.07 12.53 15.18
C PHE A 52 -22.11 11.60 14.54
N PHE A 53 -22.53 11.91 13.31
CA PHE A 53 -23.37 11.09 12.47
C PHE A 53 -22.61 10.46 11.31
N ASP A 54 -21.27 10.48 11.38
CA ASP A 54 -20.40 9.75 10.48
C ASP A 54 -20.66 8.24 10.59
N ASP A 55 -20.54 7.54 9.48
CA ASP A 55 -20.68 6.08 9.38
C ASP A 55 -21.99 5.51 9.98
N ILE A 56 -23.03 6.34 10.12
CA ILE A 56 -24.36 5.92 10.53
C ILE A 56 -25.15 5.40 9.33
N SER A 57 -26.09 4.49 9.58
CA SER A 57 -26.92 3.87 8.53
C SER A 57 -28.42 3.96 8.82
N GLY A 58 -29.24 3.55 7.85
CA GLY A 58 -30.70 3.46 7.99
C GLY A 58 -31.36 4.81 8.34
N GLU A 59 -32.29 4.80 9.28
CA GLU A 59 -33.02 5.99 9.73
C GLU A 59 -32.13 7.04 10.40
N GLY A 60 -30.93 6.63 10.87
CA GLY A 60 -29.94 7.52 11.46
C GLY A 60 -29.39 8.56 10.47
N THR A 61 -29.46 8.29 9.17
CA THR A 61 -28.96 9.17 8.10
C THR A 61 -29.89 10.34 7.77
N ASN A 62 -31.09 10.38 8.34
CA ASN A 62 -32.09 11.40 8.02
C ASN A 62 -31.65 12.80 8.46
N PRO A 63 -31.33 13.75 7.55
CA PRO A 63 -30.76 15.04 7.89
C PRO A 63 -31.73 15.99 8.59
N GLU A 64 -33.04 15.87 8.33
CA GLU A 64 -34.06 16.66 9.03
C GLU A 64 -34.12 16.26 10.51
N ARG A 65 -34.07 14.96 10.81
CA ARG A 65 -34.02 14.45 12.19
C ARG A 65 -32.73 14.81 12.89
N GLN A 66 -31.59 14.75 12.18
CA GLN A 66 -30.30 15.17 12.71
C GLN A 66 -30.31 16.66 13.11
N THR A 67 -30.81 17.54 12.23
CA THR A 67 -30.89 18.98 12.53
C THR A 67 -31.93 19.32 13.60
N GLU A 68 -33.06 18.61 13.66
CA GLU A 68 -34.07 18.76 14.73
C GLU A 68 -33.45 18.43 16.10
N LEU A 69 -32.73 17.31 16.22
CA LEU A 69 -32.03 16.92 17.44
C LEU A 69 -31.00 17.97 17.88
N LEU A 70 -30.14 18.42 16.94
CA LEU A 70 -29.11 19.40 17.22
C LEU A 70 -29.69 20.75 17.66
N ASN A 71 -30.73 21.23 16.97
CA ASN A 71 -31.41 22.47 17.36
C ASN A 71 -32.06 22.37 18.73
N ARG A 72 -32.71 21.25 19.03
CA ARG A 72 -33.30 21.00 20.33
C ARG A 72 -32.25 20.97 21.46
N LEU A 73 -31.11 20.28 21.23
CA LEU A 73 -29.99 20.29 22.20
C LEU A 73 -29.41 21.70 22.39
N ASN A 74 -29.31 22.45 21.31
CA ASN A 74 -28.82 23.84 21.40
C ASN A 74 -29.74 24.70 22.26
N GLU A 75 -31.07 24.58 22.10
CA GLU A 75 -32.06 25.32 22.90
C GLU A 75 -32.14 24.83 24.35
N GLU A 76 -32.32 23.52 24.55
CA GLU A 76 -32.69 22.94 25.84
C GLU A 76 -31.47 22.64 26.73
N PHE A 77 -30.25 22.51 26.15
CA PHE A 77 -29.05 22.25 26.90
C PHE A 77 -28.03 23.40 26.81
N VAL A 78 -27.53 23.72 25.60
CA VAL A 78 -26.42 24.70 25.44
C VAL A 78 -26.83 26.07 25.95
N ARG A 79 -27.95 26.61 25.48
CA ARG A 79 -28.43 27.95 25.89
C ARG A 79 -28.85 28.01 27.35
N VAL A 80 -29.42 26.92 27.88
CA VAL A 80 -29.85 26.82 29.27
C VAL A 80 -28.65 26.85 30.24
N LYS A 81 -27.56 26.15 29.90
CA LYS A 81 -26.32 26.14 30.71
C LYS A 81 -25.58 27.49 30.65
N GLY A 82 -25.55 28.13 29.51
CA GLY A 82 -24.98 29.47 29.32
C GLY A 82 -23.45 29.57 29.35
N ASP A 83 -22.76 28.52 29.82
CA ASP A 83 -21.29 28.40 29.84
C ASP A 83 -20.78 27.22 28.97
N VAL A 84 -21.66 26.63 28.16
CA VAL A 84 -21.32 25.60 27.14
C VAL A 84 -21.08 26.29 25.81
N THR A 85 -20.01 25.88 25.10
CA THR A 85 -19.71 26.39 23.76
C THR A 85 -20.75 25.92 22.75
N PRO A 86 -20.91 26.57 21.58
CA PRO A 86 -21.75 26.08 20.51
C PRO A 86 -21.41 24.63 20.14
N LEU A 87 -22.43 23.85 19.77
CA LEU A 87 -22.25 22.46 19.35
C LEU A 87 -21.44 22.34 18.08
N THR A 88 -20.79 21.21 17.91
CA THR A 88 -20.18 20.80 16.66
C THR A 88 -20.81 19.49 16.17
N VAL A 89 -21.00 19.36 14.88
CA VAL A 89 -21.56 18.14 14.27
C VAL A 89 -20.68 17.62 13.14
N CYS A 90 -20.45 16.30 13.14
CA CYS A 90 -20.02 15.60 11.94
C CYS A 90 -21.28 15.07 11.22
N PRO A 91 -21.62 15.56 10.03
CA PRO A 91 -22.77 15.06 9.27
C PRO A 91 -22.48 13.69 8.69
N THR A 92 -23.50 12.92 8.31
CA THR A 92 -23.33 11.66 7.58
C THR A 92 -22.58 11.87 6.26
N ASP A 93 -22.93 12.92 5.52
CA ASP A 93 -22.25 13.33 4.29
C ASP A 93 -21.08 14.26 4.59
N TYR A 94 -20.06 13.78 5.28
CA TYR A 94 -18.89 14.57 5.68
C TYR A 94 -17.84 14.75 4.58
N SER A 95 -18.01 14.08 3.41
CA SER A 95 -17.10 14.13 2.26
C SER A 95 -17.86 14.32 0.97
N LYS A 96 -17.30 15.06 0.01
CA LYS A 96 -17.87 15.26 -1.32
C LYS A 96 -18.03 13.97 -2.12
N LEU A 97 -17.21 12.95 -1.81
CA LEU A 97 -17.19 11.66 -2.50
C LEU A 97 -18.59 11.01 -2.61
N TRP A 98 -19.40 11.11 -1.56
CA TRP A 98 -20.75 10.52 -1.52
C TRP A 98 -21.86 11.51 -1.20
N ALA A 99 -21.53 12.77 -0.94
CA ALA A 99 -22.54 13.77 -0.65
C ALA A 99 -23.40 14.10 -1.88
N ASN A 100 -24.72 14.11 -1.67
CA ASN A 100 -25.65 14.55 -2.72
C ASN A 100 -25.50 16.06 -2.98
N PRO A 101 -25.07 16.48 -4.19
CA PRO A 101 -24.78 17.89 -4.49
C PRO A 101 -26.02 18.76 -4.70
N THR A 102 -27.22 18.16 -4.77
CA THR A 102 -28.48 18.87 -5.10
C THR A 102 -29.05 19.63 -3.90
N PRO A 103 -30.01 20.54 -4.10
CA PRO A 103 -30.72 21.22 -3.01
C PRO A 103 -31.46 20.28 -2.05
N GLN A 104 -31.70 19.03 -2.44
CA GLN A 104 -32.31 17.97 -1.63
C GLN A 104 -31.28 17.18 -0.84
N GLY A 105 -29.98 17.41 -1.07
CA GLY A 105 -28.90 16.75 -0.33
C GLY A 105 -28.86 17.17 1.15
N SER A 106 -28.30 16.30 1.98
CA SER A 106 -28.24 16.48 3.44
C SER A 106 -27.55 17.77 3.85
N LEU A 107 -26.44 18.14 3.21
CA LEU A 107 -25.69 19.37 3.50
C LEU A 107 -26.52 20.63 3.18
N ALA A 108 -27.32 20.62 2.11
CA ALA A 108 -28.20 21.73 1.80
C ALA A 108 -29.39 21.81 2.78
N ILE A 109 -29.84 20.71 3.33
CA ILE A 109 -30.84 20.66 4.43
C ILE A 109 -30.21 21.26 5.68
N TYR A 110 -29.01 20.84 6.08
CA TYR A 110 -28.26 21.44 7.17
C TYR A 110 -28.16 22.98 7.03
N GLY A 111 -27.82 23.47 5.84
CA GLY A 111 -27.73 24.91 5.60
C GLY A 111 -29.03 25.69 5.73
N ARG A 112 -30.19 25.01 5.60
CA ARG A 112 -31.52 25.63 5.73
C ARG A 112 -32.13 25.54 7.11
N THR A 113 -31.83 24.46 7.84
CA THR A 113 -32.59 24.08 9.04
C THR A 113 -31.76 24.07 10.32
N LEU A 114 -30.45 23.89 10.24
CA LEU A 114 -29.58 23.85 11.40
C LEU A 114 -29.30 25.26 11.95
N ASP A 115 -29.36 25.42 13.26
CA ASP A 115 -28.99 26.65 13.95
C ASP A 115 -27.61 27.14 13.49
N PRO A 116 -27.45 28.42 13.11
CA PRO A 116 -26.21 28.93 12.54
C PRO A 116 -25.01 28.91 13.51
N SER A 117 -25.25 28.80 14.83
CA SER A 117 -24.17 28.68 15.81
C SER A 117 -23.50 27.30 15.82
N VAL A 118 -24.15 26.28 15.28
CA VAL A 118 -23.59 24.91 15.25
C VAL A 118 -22.56 24.78 14.14
N ALA A 119 -21.32 24.41 14.50
CA ALA A 119 -20.25 24.18 13.54
C ALA A 119 -20.41 22.80 12.87
N VAL A 120 -20.11 22.74 11.55
CA VAL A 120 -20.28 21.52 10.74
C VAL A 120 -18.93 21.06 10.22
N PHE A 121 -18.56 19.82 10.54
CA PHE A 121 -17.33 19.20 10.05
C PHE A 121 -17.41 18.87 8.56
N TRP A 122 -16.25 18.94 7.92
CA TRP A 122 -16.02 18.60 6.52
C TRP A 122 -14.63 18.02 6.34
N THR A 123 -14.48 16.89 5.63
CA THR A 123 -13.18 16.25 5.39
C THR A 123 -12.58 16.58 4.02
N GLY A 124 -13.34 17.19 3.12
CA GLY A 124 -12.89 17.57 1.78
C GLY A 124 -13.51 16.73 0.66
N ASP A 125 -12.84 16.69 -0.49
CA ASP A 125 -13.34 16.00 -1.67
C ASP A 125 -13.39 14.47 -1.50
N VAL A 126 -12.51 13.92 -0.66
CA VAL A 126 -12.49 12.52 -0.20
C VAL A 126 -12.20 12.48 1.31
N VAL A 127 -12.18 11.29 1.93
CA VAL A 127 -11.96 11.13 3.37
C VAL A 127 -10.62 11.70 3.82
N CYS A 128 -9.53 11.39 3.10
CA CYS A 128 -8.19 11.97 3.30
C CYS A 128 -7.92 12.94 2.15
N SER A 129 -8.10 14.23 2.38
CA SER A 129 -8.08 15.26 1.34
C SER A 129 -7.35 16.51 1.82
N ASP A 130 -6.75 17.22 0.86
CA ASP A 130 -6.11 18.50 1.13
C ASP A 130 -7.14 19.59 1.40
N LEU A 131 -6.76 20.53 2.23
CA LEU A 131 -7.54 21.73 2.53
C LEU A 131 -7.32 22.76 1.42
N THR A 132 -8.31 22.93 0.56
CA THR A 132 -8.27 23.85 -0.58
C THR A 132 -9.44 24.82 -0.59
N PRO A 133 -9.30 26.01 -1.22
CA PRO A 133 -10.41 26.96 -1.39
C PRO A 133 -11.62 26.32 -2.09
N GLU A 134 -11.40 25.49 -3.11
CA GLU A 134 -12.47 24.89 -3.93
C GLU A 134 -13.35 23.93 -3.12
N THR A 135 -12.76 23.10 -2.26
CA THR A 135 -13.54 22.21 -1.40
C THR A 135 -14.36 22.97 -0.37
N LEU A 136 -13.80 24.07 0.16
CA LEU A 136 -14.52 24.94 1.11
C LEU A 136 -15.65 25.71 0.43
N GLU A 137 -15.43 26.31 -0.74
CA GLU A 137 -16.49 26.96 -1.51
C GLU A 137 -17.64 25.99 -1.78
N TRP A 138 -17.29 24.75 -2.17
CA TRP A 138 -18.28 23.72 -2.45
C TRP A 138 -19.15 23.41 -1.24
N VAL A 139 -18.60 23.18 -0.07
CA VAL A 139 -19.37 22.82 1.13
C VAL A 139 -20.04 24.04 1.75
N ASN A 140 -19.35 25.20 1.85
CA ASN A 140 -19.86 26.41 2.49
C ASN A 140 -21.12 26.94 1.80
N SER A 141 -21.19 26.85 0.45
CA SER A 141 -22.38 27.24 -0.32
C SER A 141 -23.61 26.39 0.05
N ARG A 142 -23.42 25.14 0.49
CA ARG A 142 -24.48 24.20 0.89
C ARG A 142 -24.88 24.37 2.33
N ILE A 143 -23.91 24.31 3.25
CA ILE A 143 -24.18 24.45 4.70
C ILE A 143 -24.44 25.90 5.13
N ARG A 144 -24.22 26.90 4.26
CA ARG A 144 -24.45 28.34 4.43
C ARG A 144 -23.70 28.94 5.62
N ARG A 145 -22.49 28.44 5.85
CA ARG A 145 -21.54 28.90 6.90
C ARG A 145 -20.15 28.42 6.57
N PRO A 146 -19.08 29.04 7.15
CA PRO A 146 -17.74 28.46 7.08
C PRO A 146 -17.72 27.07 7.72
N ALA A 147 -17.14 26.08 7.03
CA ALA A 147 -17.00 24.73 7.55
C ALA A 147 -15.94 24.66 8.65
N PHE A 148 -16.08 23.67 9.52
CA PHE A 148 -15.03 23.26 10.44
C PHE A 148 -14.28 22.09 9.75
N TYR A 149 -13.04 22.31 9.30
CA TYR A 149 -12.35 21.30 8.52
C TYR A 149 -11.81 20.19 9.43
N TRP A 150 -12.23 18.95 9.17
CA TRP A 150 -11.68 17.75 9.79
C TRP A 150 -10.64 17.16 8.83
N TRP A 151 -9.37 17.37 9.15
CA TRP A 151 -8.29 16.89 8.32
C TRP A 151 -7.82 15.51 8.78
N ASN A 152 -8.02 14.49 7.96
CA ASN A 152 -7.54 13.15 8.19
C ASN A 152 -6.04 13.04 7.85
N TYR A 153 -5.23 13.71 8.67
CA TYR A 153 -3.78 13.72 8.63
C TYR A 153 -3.25 14.09 10.03
N PRO A 154 -2.23 13.39 10.58
CA PRO A 154 -1.43 12.29 10.01
C PRO A 154 -1.98 10.87 10.29
N VAL A 155 -3.27 10.70 10.48
CA VAL A 155 -3.88 9.39 10.79
C VAL A 155 -3.42 8.28 9.85
N THR A 156 -3.16 7.10 10.41
CA THR A 156 -2.73 5.90 9.70
C THR A 156 -3.52 4.65 10.12
N ASP A 157 -4.73 4.82 10.65
CA ASP A 157 -5.56 3.69 11.10
C ASP A 157 -5.96 2.73 9.97
N TYR A 158 -6.03 3.21 8.73
CA TYR A 158 -6.28 2.43 7.51
C TYR A 158 -4.99 1.83 6.90
N VAL A 159 -3.80 2.24 7.36
CA VAL A 159 -2.46 1.79 6.93
C VAL A 159 -1.51 1.73 8.12
N ARG A 160 -1.88 0.99 9.16
CA ARG A 160 -1.20 0.96 10.47
C ARG A 160 0.28 0.57 10.42
N HIS A 161 0.71 -0.03 9.32
CA HIS A 161 2.11 -0.39 9.08
C HIS A 161 2.98 0.81 8.65
N ILE A 162 2.39 2.00 8.46
CA ILE A 162 3.05 3.24 8.05
C ILE A 162 3.06 4.26 9.20
N LEU A 163 4.11 5.08 9.26
CA LEU A 163 4.17 6.31 10.05
C LEU A 163 4.27 7.53 9.14
N MET A 164 3.49 8.56 9.41
CA MET A 164 3.55 9.83 8.69
C MET A 164 4.44 10.82 9.44
N GLN A 165 5.67 11.02 8.93
CA GLN A 165 6.70 11.85 9.54
C GLN A 165 7.23 12.97 8.62
N GLY A 166 6.69 13.07 7.42
CA GLY A 166 7.11 14.07 6.42
C GLY A 166 6.65 15.49 6.72
N PRO A 167 7.07 16.46 5.90
CA PRO A 167 6.56 17.83 5.96
C PRO A 167 5.04 17.87 5.77
N VAL A 168 4.37 18.80 6.43
CA VAL A 168 2.90 18.90 6.46
C VAL A 168 2.41 19.74 5.28
N TYR A 169 2.24 19.11 4.14
CA TYR A 169 1.67 19.69 2.92
C TYR A 169 0.14 19.66 2.93
N GLY A 170 -0.48 20.23 1.88
CA GLY A 170 -1.91 20.13 1.64
C GLY A 170 -2.75 21.11 2.46
N LEU A 171 -2.13 22.14 3.00
CA LEU A 171 -2.78 23.25 3.71
C LEU A 171 -2.60 24.53 2.89
N ASP A 172 -3.68 25.02 2.29
CA ASP A 172 -3.66 26.22 1.47
C ASP A 172 -3.41 27.49 2.32
N THR A 173 -2.46 28.32 1.93
CA THR A 173 -2.01 29.50 2.67
C THR A 173 -2.78 30.78 2.33
N THR A 174 -3.76 30.72 1.44
CA THR A 174 -4.60 31.86 1.07
C THR A 174 -5.92 31.95 1.84
N LEU A 175 -6.24 30.91 2.62
CA LEU A 175 -7.48 30.81 3.38
C LEU A 175 -7.56 31.81 4.53
N THR A 176 -8.78 32.22 4.84
CA THR A 176 -9.12 33.19 5.88
C THR A 176 -10.22 32.69 6.80
N ALA A 177 -10.54 33.44 7.84
CA ALA A 177 -11.66 33.14 8.74
C ALA A 177 -13.06 33.19 8.05
N ASP A 178 -13.15 33.77 6.86
CA ASP A 178 -14.39 33.77 6.07
C ASP A 178 -14.57 32.42 5.32
N ASP A 179 -13.50 31.68 5.14
CA ASP A 179 -13.49 30.41 4.40
C ASP A 179 -13.74 29.20 5.30
N LEU A 180 -13.14 29.19 6.51
CA LEU A 180 -13.31 28.11 7.50
C LEU A 180 -13.36 28.66 8.91
N CYS A 181 -14.17 28.04 9.79
CA CYS A 181 -14.29 28.45 11.19
C CYS A 181 -13.28 27.74 12.12
N GLY A 182 -12.58 26.73 11.64
CA GLY A 182 -11.57 25.98 12.40
C GLY A 182 -11.03 24.78 11.65
N LEU A 183 -9.97 24.20 12.21
CA LEU A 183 -9.30 22.99 11.70
C LEU A 183 -9.07 22.03 12.87
N VAL A 184 -9.45 20.77 12.71
CA VAL A 184 -9.03 19.66 13.56
C VAL A 184 -8.20 18.68 12.77
N SER A 185 -7.20 18.10 13.40
CA SER A 185 -6.32 17.06 12.84
C SER A 185 -6.65 15.72 13.47
N ASN A 186 -6.77 14.68 12.68
CA ASN A 186 -6.88 13.31 13.16
C ASN A 186 -5.46 12.71 13.24
N PRO A 187 -4.89 12.47 14.44
CA PRO A 187 -3.51 12.01 14.58
C PRO A 187 -3.39 10.49 14.37
N MET A 188 -2.13 10.01 14.29
CA MET A 188 -1.84 8.58 14.40
C MET A 188 -2.17 8.08 15.81
N GLU A 189 -2.29 6.76 15.99
CA GLU A 189 -2.39 6.11 17.31
C GLU A 189 -1.11 6.26 18.15
N HIS A 190 -0.01 6.71 17.54
CA HIS A 190 1.30 6.99 18.14
C HIS A 190 1.39 8.47 18.54
N GLY A 191 1.16 8.77 19.81
CA GLY A 191 1.03 10.15 20.28
C GLY A 191 2.30 10.99 20.14
N GLU A 192 3.46 10.43 20.48
CA GLU A 192 4.74 11.12 20.34
C GLU A 192 5.15 11.31 18.88
N ALA A 193 4.97 10.27 18.05
CA ALA A 193 5.26 10.33 16.62
C ALA A 193 4.35 11.32 15.89
N SER A 194 3.11 11.53 16.37
CA SER A 194 2.18 12.52 15.80
C SER A 194 2.60 13.96 16.04
N LYS A 195 3.42 14.24 17.06
CA LYS A 195 3.78 15.62 17.44
C LYS A 195 4.47 16.39 16.31
N LEU A 196 5.23 15.72 15.45
CA LEU A 196 5.89 16.39 14.32
C LEU A 196 4.85 16.98 13.34
N ALA A 197 3.82 16.22 12.98
CA ALA A 197 2.75 16.69 12.13
C ALA A 197 1.86 17.72 12.85
N LEU A 198 1.52 17.47 14.12
CA LEU A 198 0.72 18.41 14.93
C LEU A 198 1.41 19.76 15.12
N TYR A 199 2.74 19.80 15.17
CA TYR A 199 3.51 21.03 15.16
C TYR A 199 3.29 21.83 13.87
N GLY A 200 3.21 21.14 12.72
CA GLY A 200 2.87 21.75 11.44
C GLY A 200 1.46 22.33 11.41
N VAL A 201 0.48 21.56 11.89
CA VAL A 201 -0.91 22.02 11.97
C VAL A 201 -1.03 23.25 12.89
N ALA A 202 -0.35 23.23 14.05
CA ALA A 202 -0.37 24.35 15.00
C ALA A 202 0.26 25.62 14.40
N ASP A 203 1.38 25.52 13.71
CA ASP A 203 2.04 26.66 13.06
C ASP A 203 1.16 27.24 11.93
N TYR A 204 0.55 26.36 11.10
CA TYR A 204 -0.39 26.77 10.06
C TYR A 204 -1.58 27.53 10.66
N THR A 205 -2.25 26.99 11.65
CA THR A 205 -3.43 27.62 12.24
C THR A 205 -3.11 28.91 13.01
N TRP A 206 -1.85 29.07 13.46
CA TRP A 206 -1.38 30.29 14.11
C TRP A 206 -1.18 31.43 13.10
N ASN A 207 -0.63 31.14 11.92
CA ASN A 207 -0.40 32.13 10.86
C ASN A 207 -0.45 31.48 9.48
N VAL A 208 -1.67 31.31 8.95
CA VAL A 208 -1.96 30.67 7.67
C VAL A 208 -1.08 31.21 6.53
N ALA A 209 -1.04 32.53 6.37
CA ALA A 209 -0.36 33.18 5.23
C ALA A 209 1.18 33.04 5.26
N ALA A 210 1.78 32.83 6.43
CA ALA A 210 3.23 32.69 6.58
C ALA A 210 3.70 31.24 6.71
N TYR A 211 2.78 30.28 6.66
CA TYR A 211 3.13 28.87 6.83
C TYR A 211 4.01 28.37 5.68
N ASN A 212 5.11 27.71 6.03
CA ASN A 212 5.98 26.99 5.11
C ASN A 212 6.23 25.57 5.65
N PRO A 213 5.77 24.51 4.95
CA PRO A 213 5.84 23.15 5.44
C PRO A 213 7.26 22.64 5.67
N ILE A 214 8.22 23.05 4.84
CA ILE A 214 9.61 22.61 4.96
C ILE A 214 10.30 23.28 6.16
N ASP A 215 10.22 24.61 6.26
CA ASP A 215 10.82 25.35 7.38
C ASP A 215 10.22 24.94 8.72
N ASN A 216 8.92 24.70 8.75
CA ASN A 216 8.22 24.20 9.93
C ASN A 216 8.74 22.80 10.31
N TRP A 217 8.81 21.88 9.36
CA TRP A 217 9.25 20.51 9.60
C TRP A 217 10.69 20.45 10.14
N GLU A 218 11.61 21.22 9.54
CA GLU A 218 13.00 21.33 10.03
C GLU A 218 13.08 21.87 11.48
N ARG A 219 12.24 22.85 11.82
CA ARG A 219 12.12 23.37 13.20
C ARG A 219 11.52 22.32 14.14
N GLY A 220 10.49 21.60 13.67
CA GLY A 220 9.83 20.54 14.44
C GLY A 220 10.81 19.42 14.81
N LEU A 221 11.60 18.95 13.88
CA LEU A 221 12.65 17.95 14.12
C LEU A 221 13.67 18.42 15.16
N ALA A 222 14.11 19.68 15.04
CA ALA A 222 15.07 20.28 16.00
C ALA A 222 14.45 20.47 17.39
N LEU A 223 13.14 20.69 17.48
CA LEU A 223 12.42 20.86 18.75
C LEU A 223 12.18 19.51 19.46
N LEU A 224 11.75 18.50 18.70
CA LEU A 224 11.32 17.21 19.25
C LEU A 224 12.46 16.28 19.63
N ALA A 225 13.56 16.32 18.87
CA ALA A 225 14.71 15.45 19.07
C ALA A 225 16.04 16.13 18.70
N PRO A 226 16.42 17.22 19.38
CA PRO A 226 17.56 18.06 19.02
C PRO A 226 18.90 17.31 18.99
N GLU A 227 19.10 16.35 19.90
CA GLU A 227 20.33 15.56 20.02
C GLU A 227 20.52 14.51 18.92
N VAL A 228 19.43 14.13 18.24
CA VAL A 228 19.43 13.13 17.16
C VAL A 228 18.73 13.64 15.89
N ARG A 229 18.61 14.96 15.76
CA ARG A 229 17.89 15.63 14.67
C ARG A 229 18.22 15.06 13.28
N ASP A 230 19.51 14.87 12.96
CA ASP A 230 19.92 14.41 11.63
C ASP A 230 19.51 12.96 11.37
N ALA A 231 19.54 12.10 12.38
CA ALA A 231 19.07 10.72 12.27
C ALA A 231 17.55 10.66 12.14
N TYR A 232 16.85 11.44 12.97
CA TYR A 232 15.39 11.54 12.89
C TYR A 232 14.95 12.10 11.53
N ARG A 233 15.61 13.14 11.03
CA ARG A 233 15.36 13.71 9.69
C ARG A 233 15.53 12.67 8.58
N THR A 234 16.61 11.87 8.66
CA THR A 234 16.84 10.80 7.67
C THR A 234 15.72 9.76 7.68
N PHE A 235 15.21 9.37 8.85
CA PHE A 235 14.06 8.48 8.95
C PHE A 235 12.78 9.15 8.44
N ALA A 236 12.51 10.36 8.90
CA ALA A 236 11.27 11.08 8.67
C ALA A 236 11.01 11.35 7.18
N ILE A 237 12.04 11.69 6.39
CA ILE A 237 11.91 11.94 4.95
C ILE A 237 11.60 10.66 4.15
N HIS A 238 11.88 9.49 4.70
CA HIS A 238 11.54 8.20 4.12
C HIS A 238 10.23 7.60 4.71
N SER A 239 9.54 8.36 5.56
CA SER A 239 8.30 7.95 6.23
C SER A 239 7.21 9.01 6.04
N CYS A 240 6.89 9.32 4.78
CA CYS A 240 5.96 10.39 4.40
C CYS A 240 4.89 9.97 3.37
N ASP A 241 4.75 8.67 3.12
CA ASP A 241 3.86 8.11 2.10
C ASP A 241 2.95 7.03 2.71
N THR A 242 1.68 7.05 2.34
CA THR A 242 0.67 6.08 2.79
C THR A 242 0.55 4.86 1.88
N GLU A 243 1.27 4.78 0.77
CA GLU A 243 1.15 3.77 -0.29
C GLU A 243 -0.22 3.77 -1.02
N THR A 244 -1.24 4.45 -0.52
CA THR A 244 -2.58 4.50 -1.11
C THR A 244 -2.77 5.61 -2.14
N GLY A 245 -1.73 6.40 -2.40
CA GLY A 245 -1.76 7.57 -3.30
C GLY A 245 -1.91 8.91 -2.59
N TYR A 246 -2.43 8.94 -1.36
CA TYR A 246 -2.44 10.15 -0.55
C TYR A 246 -1.04 10.42 0.01
N ARG A 247 -0.51 11.62 -0.19
CA ARG A 247 0.87 12.04 0.20
C ARG A 247 2.00 11.26 -0.49
N ARG A 248 1.73 10.68 -1.68
CA ARG A 248 2.69 9.78 -2.30
C ARG A 248 3.88 10.50 -2.96
N ASP A 249 3.65 11.63 -3.60
CA ASP A 249 4.65 12.31 -4.45
C ASP A 249 5.30 13.51 -3.75
N GLU A 250 5.18 13.60 -2.43
CA GLU A 250 5.56 14.79 -1.69
C GLU A 250 6.95 14.76 -1.08
N SER A 251 7.69 13.71 -1.31
CA SER A 251 9.08 13.68 -0.90
C SER A 251 9.96 14.41 -1.90
N TRP A 252 10.06 15.69 -1.72
CA TRP A 252 10.87 16.61 -2.51
C TRP A 252 12.39 16.28 -2.51
N GLU A 253 12.88 15.42 -1.63
CA GLU A 253 14.26 14.93 -1.60
C GLU A 253 14.42 13.53 -2.21
N THR A 254 13.35 12.83 -2.48
CA THR A 254 13.44 11.48 -3.05
C THR A 254 13.48 11.54 -4.56
N GLU A 255 14.63 11.88 -5.11
CA GLU A 255 14.89 11.49 -6.49
C GLU A 255 14.79 9.97 -6.59
N THR A 256 13.86 9.48 -7.41
CA THR A 256 13.77 8.05 -7.71
C THR A 256 15.08 7.60 -8.33
N PHE A 257 15.79 6.72 -7.66
CA PHE A 257 17.01 6.14 -8.18
C PHE A 257 16.64 5.07 -9.21
N ARG A 258 16.71 5.41 -10.49
CA ARG A 258 16.52 4.46 -11.59
C ARG A 258 17.86 3.81 -11.93
N LEU A 259 17.88 2.49 -12.06
CA LEU A 259 19.07 1.75 -12.50
C LEU A 259 19.56 2.19 -13.88
N ALA A 260 18.63 2.58 -14.77
CA ALA A 260 18.94 3.10 -16.09
C ALA A 260 19.72 4.43 -16.09
N ASP A 261 19.58 5.23 -15.03
CA ASP A 261 20.21 6.56 -14.90
C ASP A 261 21.50 6.50 -14.05
N ARG A 262 22.09 5.33 -13.93
CA ARG A 262 23.24 5.08 -13.08
C ARG A 262 24.52 5.73 -13.63
N THR A 263 24.98 6.78 -12.97
CA THR A 263 26.36 7.27 -13.09
C THR A 263 27.14 6.92 -11.83
N PRO A 264 28.49 6.90 -11.87
CA PRO A 264 29.30 6.69 -10.66
C PRO A 264 29.00 7.68 -9.54
N GLU A 265 28.72 8.94 -9.89
CA GLU A 265 28.41 10.01 -8.93
C GLU A 265 27.06 9.76 -8.25
N ARG A 266 26.03 9.36 -9.01
CA ARG A 266 24.71 9.01 -8.46
C ARG A 266 24.77 7.76 -7.59
N ALA A 267 25.53 6.74 -8.01
CA ALA A 267 25.74 5.53 -7.22
C ALA A 267 26.46 5.84 -5.89
N ALA A 268 27.48 6.72 -5.92
CA ALA A 268 28.19 7.16 -4.71
C ALA A 268 27.26 7.98 -3.77
N ALA A 269 26.42 8.86 -4.33
CA ALA A 269 25.45 9.63 -3.55
C ALA A 269 24.40 8.72 -2.89
N LEU A 270 23.90 7.71 -3.62
CA LEU A 270 22.97 6.72 -3.07
C LEU A 270 23.63 5.88 -1.97
N ARG A 271 24.85 5.42 -2.18
CA ARG A 271 25.62 4.69 -1.16
C ARG A 271 25.78 5.52 0.12
N ALA A 272 26.15 6.79 0.01
CA ALA A 272 26.28 7.70 1.15
C ALA A 272 24.94 7.90 1.90
N GLU A 273 23.84 7.97 1.17
CA GLU A 273 22.50 8.03 1.76
C GLU A 273 22.15 6.73 2.50
N LEU A 274 22.35 5.58 1.87
CA LEU A 274 22.10 4.27 2.47
C LEU A 274 22.93 4.03 3.71
N GLU A 275 24.19 4.47 3.73
CA GLU A 275 25.03 4.43 4.92
C GLU A 275 24.48 5.30 6.06
N ARG A 276 23.85 6.45 5.76
CA ARG A 276 23.13 7.23 6.77
C ARG A 276 21.93 6.46 7.30
N VAL A 277 21.13 5.86 6.40
CA VAL A 277 19.96 5.03 6.75
C VAL A 277 20.34 3.91 7.72
N VAL A 278 21.37 3.15 7.42
CA VAL A 278 21.88 2.05 8.28
C VAL A 278 22.27 2.53 9.69
N ARG A 279 22.77 3.76 9.81
CA ARG A 279 23.18 4.33 11.11
C ARG A 279 22.01 4.86 11.93
N VAL A 280 20.85 5.09 11.33
CA VAL A 280 19.70 5.72 12.00
C VAL A 280 19.28 4.98 13.26
N PRO A 281 19.06 3.65 13.28
CA PRO A 281 18.60 2.97 14.50
C PRO A 281 19.54 3.19 15.68
N ALA A 282 20.83 3.00 15.49
CA ALA A 282 21.84 3.17 16.53
C ALA A 282 21.96 4.63 17.01
N ARG A 283 21.81 5.60 16.12
CA ARG A 283 21.82 7.02 16.46
C ARG A 283 20.59 7.42 17.25
N MET A 284 19.41 6.92 16.88
CA MET A 284 18.14 7.22 17.54
C MET A 284 18.09 6.69 18.98
N GLU A 285 18.89 5.68 19.36
CA GLU A 285 19.00 5.25 20.76
C GLU A 285 19.46 6.35 21.71
N GLN A 286 20.11 7.41 21.18
CA GLN A 286 20.55 8.57 21.93
C GLN A 286 19.42 9.60 22.13
N CYS A 287 18.23 9.39 21.56
CA CYS A 287 17.08 10.28 21.73
C CYS A 287 16.73 10.43 23.21
N ALA A 288 16.63 11.69 23.69
CA ALA A 288 16.24 11.96 25.06
C ALA A 288 14.77 11.65 25.32
N ASN A 289 13.91 11.88 24.33
CA ASN A 289 12.51 11.50 24.38
C ASN A 289 12.36 9.98 24.19
N LYS A 290 12.28 9.25 25.33
CA LYS A 290 12.22 7.79 25.31
C LYS A 290 10.87 7.26 24.87
N GLU A 291 9.80 8.01 25.01
CA GLU A 291 8.46 7.66 24.54
C GLU A 291 8.41 7.72 23.00
N LEU A 292 8.92 8.80 22.41
CA LEU A 292 9.08 8.90 20.94
C LEU A 292 9.93 7.76 20.40
N LEU A 293 11.09 7.48 21.03
CA LEU A 293 11.94 6.38 20.62
C LEU A 293 11.22 5.03 20.68
N ALA A 294 10.43 4.81 21.75
CA ALA A 294 9.69 3.55 21.90
C ALA A 294 8.63 3.37 20.79
N GLU A 295 7.91 4.43 20.45
CA GLU A 295 6.92 4.40 19.37
C GLU A 295 7.56 4.17 18.00
N LEU A 296 8.69 4.82 17.71
CA LEU A 296 9.36 4.70 16.41
C LEU A 296 10.18 3.42 16.24
N ARG A 297 10.62 2.78 17.33
CA ARG A 297 11.59 1.68 17.34
C ARG A 297 11.27 0.54 16.35
N PRO A 298 10.03 0.01 16.24
CA PRO A 298 9.73 -1.06 15.30
C PRO A 298 10.07 -0.67 13.84
N TRP A 299 9.69 0.53 13.42
CA TRP A 299 10.00 1.05 12.08
C TRP A 299 11.48 1.34 11.89
N LEU A 300 12.14 1.92 12.89
CA LEU A 300 13.60 2.20 12.83
C LEU A 300 14.42 0.94 12.60
N VAL A 301 14.05 -0.17 13.25
CA VAL A 301 14.73 -1.46 13.08
C VAL A 301 14.62 -1.96 11.64
N GLU A 302 13.40 -1.99 11.09
CA GLU A 302 13.19 -2.46 9.72
C GLU A 302 13.78 -1.50 8.67
N PHE A 303 13.74 -0.20 8.95
CA PHE A 303 14.38 0.82 8.12
C PHE A 303 15.91 0.61 8.00
N GLY A 304 16.59 0.35 9.11
CA GLY A 304 18.02 0.04 9.10
C GLY A 304 18.34 -1.24 8.31
N LYS A 305 17.56 -2.31 8.51
CA LYS A 305 17.70 -3.57 7.77
C LYS A 305 17.48 -3.39 6.26
N LEU A 306 16.49 -2.58 5.88
CA LEU A 306 16.27 -2.25 4.47
C LEU A 306 17.47 -1.50 3.89
N GLY A 307 18.02 -0.53 4.62
CA GLY A 307 19.24 0.17 4.23
C GLY A 307 20.42 -0.76 3.98
N GLU A 308 20.65 -1.74 4.87
CA GLU A 308 21.68 -2.77 4.69
C GLU A 308 21.46 -3.62 3.44
N ARG A 309 20.21 -4.00 3.16
CA ARG A 309 19.84 -4.75 1.95
C ARG A 309 20.09 -3.95 0.69
N CYS A 310 19.75 -2.66 0.72
CA CYS A 310 20.03 -1.74 -0.39
C CYS A 310 21.55 -1.59 -0.63
N LEU A 311 22.37 -1.49 0.42
CA LEU A 311 23.84 -1.46 0.27
C LEU A 311 24.36 -2.74 -0.37
N ARG A 312 23.91 -3.91 0.13
CA ARG A 312 24.26 -5.20 -0.48
C ARG A 312 23.79 -5.32 -1.92
N ALA A 313 22.61 -4.75 -2.27
CA ALA A 313 22.14 -4.72 -3.65
C ALA A 313 23.05 -3.89 -4.57
N LEU A 314 23.63 -2.78 -4.09
CA LEU A 314 24.67 -2.03 -4.83
C LEU A 314 25.93 -2.88 -5.07
N ASP A 315 26.40 -3.61 -4.05
CA ASP A 315 27.56 -4.49 -4.19
C ASP A 315 27.28 -5.66 -5.15
N LEU A 316 26.07 -6.23 -5.09
CA LEU A 316 25.60 -7.26 -6.02
C LEU A 316 25.58 -6.79 -7.48
N MET A 317 25.24 -5.52 -7.74
CA MET A 317 25.28 -4.97 -9.10
C MET A 317 26.70 -4.94 -9.68
N GLU A 318 27.71 -4.72 -8.84
CA GLU A 318 29.12 -4.78 -9.25
C GLU A 318 29.55 -6.23 -9.52
N LEU A 319 29.16 -7.16 -8.64
CA LEU A 319 29.42 -8.60 -8.81
C LEU A 319 28.76 -9.16 -10.06
N TYR A 320 27.51 -8.79 -10.30
CA TYR A 320 26.76 -9.16 -11.53
C TYR A 320 27.47 -8.66 -12.80
N ALA A 321 27.97 -7.42 -12.78
CA ALA A 321 28.73 -6.85 -13.89
C ALA A 321 30.07 -7.56 -14.12
N GLY A 322 30.65 -8.14 -13.07
CA GLY A 322 31.89 -8.92 -13.15
C GLY A 322 31.76 -10.27 -13.85
N GLY A 323 30.54 -10.82 -14.00
CA GLY A 323 30.26 -12.03 -14.79
C GLY A 323 30.52 -13.36 -14.09
N ASP A 324 30.81 -13.37 -12.78
CA ASP A 324 30.85 -14.60 -11.97
C ASP A 324 29.43 -14.95 -11.52
N ASP A 325 28.69 -15.69 -12.34
CA ASP A 325 27.29 -16.03 -12.13
C ASP A 325 27.08 -16.86 -10.84
N ALA A 326 28.01 -17.73 -10.47
CA ALA A 326 27.91 -18.57 -9.28
C ALA A 326 28.06 -17.75 -8.00
N ALA A 327 29.11 -16.91 -7.91
CA ALA A 327 29.31 -16.02 -6.78
C ALA A 327 28.19 -14.98 -6.67
N PHE A 328 27.74 -14.46 -7.82
CA PHE A 328 26.60 -13.55 -7.89
C PHE A 328 25.34 -14.19 -7.31
N TRP A 329 24.92 -15.37 -7.81
CA TRP A 329 23.69 -16.01 -7.38
C TRP A 329 23.71 -16.40 -5.90
N ALA A 330 24.85 -16.89 -5.39
CA ALA A 330 25.00 -17.19 -3.98
C ALA A 330 24.79 -15.92 -3.10
N SER A 331 25.37 -14.79 -3.51
CA SER A 331 25.20 -13.52 -2.81
C SER A 331 23.80 -12.92 -2.99
N TYR A 332 23.19 -13.12 -4.15
CA TYR A 332 21.83 -12.68 -4.47
C TYR A 332 20.80 -13.37 -3.53
N VAL A 333 20.83 -14.69 -3.44
CA VAL A 333 19.88 -15.42 -2.56
C VAL A 333 20.09 -15.07 -1.09
N ALA A 334 21.33 -14.80 -0.66
CA ALA A 334 21.63 -14.34 0.70
C ALA A 334 21.07 -12.93 1.02
N ASN A 335 20.88 -12.09 -0.01
CA ASN A 335 20.29 -10.74 0.15
C ASN A 335 18.76 -10.71 0.04
N ARG A 336 18.11 -11.77 -0.40
CA ARG A 336 16.65 -11.84 -0.43
C ARG A 336 16.09 -11.83 0.98
N MET A 337 14.93 -11.21 1.14
CA MET A 337 14.16 -11.34 2.37
C MET A 337 13.56 -12.75 2.47
N THR A 338 13.71 -13.39 3.62
CA THR A 338 12.93 -14.59 3.95
C THR A 338 11.46 -14.18 4.15
N PRO A 339 10.51 -15.14 4.12
CA PRO A 339 9.11 -14.83 4.41
C PRO A 339 8.90 -14.11 5.75
N ASP A 340 9.61 -14.54 6.82
CA ASP A 340 9.52 -13.90 8.13
C ASP A 340 10.09 -12.46 8.12
N GLN A 341 11.19 -12.23 7.39
CA GLN A 341 11.78 -10.90 7.24
C GLN A 341 10.86 -9.98 6.41
N MET A 342 10.23 -10.51 5.37
CA MET A 342 9.24 -9.77 4.59
C MET A 342 8.03 -9.40 5.48
N LYS A 343 7.50 -10.35 6.23
CA LYS A 343 6.39 -10.11 7.17
C LYS A 343 6.74 -9.07 8.23
N ALA A 344 7.96 -9.09 8.76
CA ALA A 344 8.42 -8.08 9.74
C ALA A 344 8.51 -6.69 9.12
N TYR A 345 9.07 -6.59 7.90
CA TYR A 345 9.13 -5.34 7.15
C TYR A 345 7.75 -4.81 6.80
N GLU A 346 6.85 -5.67 6.27
CA GLU A 346 5.47 -5.30 5.91
C GLU A 346 4.66 -4.78 7.12
N ALA A 347 4.97 -5.24 8.32
CA ALA A 347 4.32 -4.76 9.54
C ALA A 347 4.78 -3.35 9.97
N HIS A 348 5.96 -2.88 9.54
CA HIS A 348 6.55 -1.61 9.97
C HIS A 348 7.33 -0.95 8.82
N LYS A 349 6.61 -0.61 7.76
CA LYS A 349 7.19 -0.07 6.52
C LYS A 349 7.68 1.36 6.65
N SER A 350 8.84 1.60 6.04
CA SER A 350 9.35 2.93 5.69
C SER A 350 10.25 2.82 4.46
N GLY A 351 10.55 3.93 3.81
CA GLY A 351 11.32 3.92 2.56
C GLY A 351 10.56 3.43 1.33
N THR A 352 9.24 3.43 1.38
CA THR A 352 8.32 2.94 0.34
C THR A 352 8.40 3.69 -0.98
N MET A 353 8.85 4.95 -0.96
CA MET A 353 8.99 5.76 -2.17
C MET A 353 10.32 5.60 -2.90
N LYS A 354 11.39 5.23 -2.20
CA LYS A 354 12.74 5.20 -2.77
C LYS A 354 13.51 3.92 -2.45
N LEU A 355 13.62 3.57 -1.17
CA LEU A 355 14.52 2.50 -0.73
C LEU A 355 13.98 1.12 -1.10
N GLN A 356 12.72 0.85 -0.77
CA GLN A 356 12.07 -0.40 -1.13
C GLN A 356 11.98 -0.58 -2.66
N PRO A 357 11.49 0.40 -3.45
CA PRO A 357 11.48 0.27 -4.91
C PRO A 357 12.86 0.07 -5.51
N PHE A 358 13.90 0.74 -4.98
CA PHE A 358 15.27 0.52 -5.43
C PHE A 358 15.72 -0.92 -5.17
N TYR A 359 15.57 -1.41 -3.93
CA TYR A 359 15.95 -2.77 -3.54
C TYR A 359 15.27 -3.81 -4.43
N GLU A 360 13.94 -3.73 -4.55
CA GLU A 360 13.16 -4.70 -5.30
C GLU A 360 13.47 -4.67 -6.80
N GLN A 361 13.55 -3.47 -7.39
CA GLN A 361 13.89 -3.33 -8.81
C GLN A 361 15.31 -3.83 -9.10
N ALA A 362 16.28 -3.52 -8.23
CA ALA A 362 17.65 -3.98 -8.39
C ALA A 362 17.73 -5.51 -8.37
N MET A 363 17.05 -6.14 -7.40
CA MET A 363 17.01 -7.60 -7.27
C MET A 363 16.33 -8.25 -8.47
N ASP A 364 15.16 -7.74 -8.89
CA ASP A 364 14.41 -8.27 -10.03
C ASP A 364 15.18 -8.13 -11.36
N ASP A 365 15.79 -6.97 -11.61
CA ASP A 365 16.53 -6.71 -12.84
C ASP A 365 17.80 -7.59 -12.95
N MET A 366 18.49 -7.82 -11.81
CA MET A 366 19.66 -8.70 -11.76
C MET A 366 19.29 -10.18 -11.97
N ALA A 367 18.21 -10.67 -11.34
CA ALA A 367 17.73 -12.04 -11.55
C ALA A 367 17.29 -12.25 -13.00
N SER A 368 16.54 -11.29 -13.55
CA SER A 368 16.10 -11.29 -14.95
C SER A 368 17.29 -11.28 -15.92
N GLY A 369 18.30 -10.47 -15.63
CA GLY A 369 19.52 -10.41 -16.46
C GLY A 369 20.37 -11.66 -16.37
N LEU A 370 20.43 -12.33 -15.20
CA LEU A 370 21.09 -13.63 -15.09
C LEU A 370 20.35 -14.69 -15.92
N PHE A 371 19.03 -14.75 -15.82
CA PHE A 371 18.21 -15.68 -16.61
C PHE A 371 18.44 -15.47 -18.13
N GLU A 372 18.41 -14.21 -18.59
CA GLU A 372 18.69 -13.89 -20.00
C GLU A 372 20.12 -14.29 -20.41
N ARG A 373 21.11 -14.13 -19.54
CA ARG A 373 22.50 -14.55 -19.79
C ARG A 373 22.62 -16.07 -19.90
N LEU A 374 21.89 -16.82 -19.06
CA LEU A 374 21.94 -18.28 -19.05
C LEU A 374 21.16 -18.91 -20.19
N THR A 375 20.05 -18.29 -20.63
CA THR A 375 19.10 -18.88 -21.60
C THR A 375 19.14 -18.22 -22.98
N GLY A 376 19.60 -16.99 -23.09
CA GLY A 376 19.45 -16.13 -24.27
C GLY A 376 18.05 -15.56 -24.47
N GLU A 377 17.14 -15.74 -23.48
CA GLU A 377 15.73 -15.36 -23.58
C GLU A 377 15.31 -14.42 -22.46
N LYS A 378 14.36 -13.53 -22.73
CA LYS A 378 13.75 -12.67 -21.72
C LYS A 378 12.91 -13.49 -20.75
N PRO A 379 12.98 -13.23 -19.43
CA PRO A 379 12.13 -13.91 -18.44
C PRO A 379 10.65 -13.61 -18.65
N ALA A 380 9.78 -14.50 -18.18
CA ALA A 380 8.33 -14.40 -18.35
C ALA A 380 7.62 -13.50 -17.30
N GLY A 381 8.37 -12.83 -16.43
CA GLY A 381 7.80 -11.95 -15.40
C GLY A 381 6.99 -10.78 -15.95
N CYS A 382 5.96 -10.39 -15.24
CA CYS A 382 5.07 -9.26 -15.56
C CYS A 382 5.30 -8.08 -14.61
N LYS A 383 5.10 -6.85 -15.13
CA LYS A 383 5.05 -5.62 -14.32
C LYS A 383 3.65 -5.03 -14.37
N GLY A 384 3.12 -4.61 -13.21
CA GLY A 384 1.82 -3.95 -13.15
C GLY A 384 1.82 -2.59 -13.84
N ILE A 385 0.82 -2.34 -14.65
CA ILE A 385 0.60 -1.09 -15.37
C ILE A 385 -0.89 -0.72 -15.31
N GLY A 386 -1.21 0.56 -15.45
CA GLY A 386 -2.61 1.00 -15.48
C GLY A 386 -2.79 2.49 -15.38
N SER A 387 -4.05 2.89 -15.24
CA SER A 387 -4.45 4.30 -15.07
C SER A 387 -4.25 4.81 -13.65
N PHE A 388 -4.24 3.92 -12.65
CA PHE A 388 -4.09 4.29 -11.24
C PHE A 388 -2.62 4.55 -10.89
N GLN A 389 -2.36 5.64 -10.15
CA GLN A 389 -0.98 6.05 -9.80
C GLN A 389 -0.23 5.00 -8.98
N ASN A 390 -0.92 4.36 -8.03
CA ASN A 390 -0.31 3.37 -7.14
C ASN A 390 0.06 2.04 -7.84
N LEU A 391 -0.33 1.81 -9.10
CA LEU A 391 0.22 0.71 -9.92
C LEU A 391 1.71 0.87 -10.22
N ARG A 392 2.24 2.09 -10.10
CA ARG A 392 3.68 2.35 -10.24
C ARG A 392 4.49 2.00 -8.99
N THR A 393 3.83 1.50 -7.96
CA THR A 393 4.41 1.15 -6.68
C THR A 393 4.58 -0.36 -6.54
N THR A 394 5.17 -0.77 -5.41
CA THR A 394 5.32 -2.19 -5.06
C THR A 394 3.97 -2.91 -4.87
N LEU A 395 2.89 -2.16 -4.60
CA LEU A 395 1.53 -2.73 -4.48
C LEU A 395 1.08 -3.48 -5.72
N SER A 396 1.54 -3.08 -6.92
CA SER A 396 1.19 -3.78 -8.16
C SER A 396 1.72 -5.22 -8.19
N LYS A 397 2.75 -5.56 -7.42
CA LYS A 397 3.31 -6.91 -7.33
C LYS A 397 2.34 -7.92 -6.71
N LEU A 398 1.40 -7.45 -5.87
CA LEU A 398 0.36 -8.30 -5.27
C LEU A 398 -0.57 -8.97 -6.29
N MET A 399 -0.56 -8.52 -7.55
CA MET A 399 -1.29 -9.19 -8.64
C MET A 399 -0.51 -10.35 -9.26
N PHE A 400 0.79 -10.49 -8.95
CA PHE A 400 1.72 -11.43 -9.59
C PHE A 400 2.48 -12.29 -8.59
N ASP A 401 2.09 -12.28 -7.31
CA ASP A 401 2.74 -13.03 -6.22
C ASP A 401 2.24 -14.47 -6.08
N HIS A 402 1.23 -14.83 -6.88
CA HIS A 402 0.57 -16.14 -6.88
C HIS A 402 -0.15 -16.49 -5.56
N ASP A 403 -0.40 -15.49 -4.72
CA ASP A 403 -1.18 -15.63 -3.49
C ASP A 403 -2.56 -14.95 -3.65
N SER A 404 -3.61 -15.74 -3.84
CA SER A 404 -4.97 -15.22 -3.99
C SER A 404 -5.56 -14.64 -2.71
N THR A 405 -4.86 -14.67 -1.59
CA THR A 405 -5.25 -14.02 -0.31
C THR A 405 -4.78 -12.57 -0.24
N THR A 406 -3.76 -12.21 -1.01
CA THR A 406 -3.31 -10.82 -1.22
C THR A 406 -4.08 -10.17 -2.37
N HIS A 407 -4.05 -8.87 -2.47
CA HIS A 407 -4.67 -8.15 -3.59
C HIS A 407 -4.09 -6.74 -3.76
N TYR A 408 -4.00 -6.32 -4.99
CA TYR A 408 -3.86 -4.91 -5.34
C TYR A 408 -5.22 -4.22 -5.16
N THR A 409 -5.21 -2.96 -4.72
CA THR A 409 -6.38 -2.07 -4.73
C THR A 409 -6.03 -0.69 -5.23
N SER A 410 -6.94 -0.06 -5.99
CA SER A 410 -6.73 1.28 -6.55
C SER A 410 -6.61 2.38 -5.48
N GLY A 411 -7.25 2.20 -4.32
CA GLY A 411 -7.31 3.19 -3.24
C GLY A 411 -8.05 4.49 -3.62
N VAL A 412 -8.57 4.56 -4.84
CA VAL A 412 -9.38 5.68 -5.36
C VAL A 412 -10.54 5.14 -6.18
N SER A 413 -11.60 5.92 -6.29
CA SER A 413 -12.81 5.55 -7.05
C SER A 413 -12.49 5.35 -8.52
N GLN A 414 -13.02 4.26 -9.08
CA GLN A 414 -12.89 3.92 -10.48
C GLN A 414 -13.73 4.84 -11.39
N GLN A 415 -13.21 5.15 -12.56
CA GLN A 415 -13.87 5.95 -13.59
C GLN A 415 -13.96 5.17 -14.91
N ASP A 416 -14.89 5.55 -15.80
CA ASP A 416 -15.00 4.94 -17.12
C ASP A 416 -13.70 5.10 -17.92
N GLY A 417 -13.23 4.00 -18.48
CA GLY A 417 -11.97 3.94 -19.18
C GLY A 417 -10.75 3.61 -18.32
N ASP A 418 -10.88 3.56 -17.00
CA ASP A 418 -9.82 3.06 -16.13
C ASP A 418 -9.43 1.62 -16.46
N TRP A 419 -8.19 1.28 -16.16
CA TRP A 419 -7.68 -0.03 -16.49
C TRP A 419 -6.53 -0.48 -15.57
N ILE A 420 -6.40 -1.79 -15.45
CA ILE A 420 -5.34 -2.49 -14.73
C ILE A 420 -4.76 -3.53 -15.70
N GLY A 421 -3.44 -3.69 -15.74
CA GLY A 421 -2.84 -4.62 -16.68
C GLY A 421 -1.41 -5.03 -16.36
N ALA A 422 -0.82 -5.77 -17.28
CA ALA A 422 0.52 -6.34 -17.23
C ALA A 422 1.36 -5.89 -18.44
N ASP A 423 2.60 -5.45 -18.21
CA ASP A 423 3.68 -5.35 -19.21
C ASP A 423 4.52 -6.62 -19.13
N LEU A 424 4.56 -7.37 -20.22
CA LEU A 424 5.31 -8.63 -20.36
C LEU A 424 6.81 -8.43 -20.65
N GLY A 425 7.26 -7.18 -20.68
CA GLY A 425 8.65 -6.80 -20.96
C GLY A 425 9.07 -6.92 -22.43
N CYS A 426 8.47 -7.80 -23.19
CA CYS A 426 8.67 -7.98 -24.64
C CYS A 426 7.40 -8.48 -25.30
N VAL A 427 7.36 -8.46 -26.65
CA VAL A 427 6.24 -9.04 -27.41
C VAL A 427 6.30 -10.56 -27.29
N ARG A 428 5.16 -11.17 -26.92
CA ARG A 428 4.95 -12.62 -26.81
C ARG A 428 3.64 -13.00 -27.47
N ASP A 429 3.51 -14.26 -27.85
CA ASP A 429 2.24 -14.83 -28.30
C ASP A 429 1.35 -15.12 -27.06
N VAL A 430 0.36 -14.29 -26.82
CA VAL A 430 -0.61 -14.44 -25.72
C VAL A 430 -1.74 -15.35 -26.18
N HIS A 431 -1.95 -16.46 -25.49
CA HIS A 431 -2.97 -17.47 -25.78
C HIS A 431 -3.85 -17.81 -24.57
N GLU A 432 -3.49 -17.32 -23.39
CA GLU A 432 -4.25 -17.50 -22.16
C GLU A 432 -4.10 -16.27 -21.25
N VAL A 433 -5.22 -15.80 -20.68
CA VAL A 433 -5.27 -14.75 -19.67
C VAL A 433 -6.21 -15.19 -18.56
N ALA A 434 -5.75 -15.13 -17.30
CA ALA A 434 -6.56 -15.41 -16.13
C ALA A 434 -6.46 -14.25 -15.14
N ILE A 435 -7.60 -13.69 -14.74
CA ILE A 435 -7.65 -12.55 -13.81
C ILE A 435 -8.67 -12.83 -12.72
N LEU A 436 -8.24 -12.76 -11.47
CA LEU A 436 -9.11 -12.76 -10.30
C LEU A 436 -9.28 -11.33 -9.81
N GLN A 437 -10.40 -10.69 -10.09
CA GLN A 437 -10.70 -9.37 -9.59
C GLN A 437 -11.53 -9.40 -8.30
N GLY A 438 -11.54 -8.25 -7.58
CA GLY A 438 -12.13 -8.13 -6.25
C GLY A 438 -11.23 -8.73 -5.16
N ARG A 439 -11.57 -8.47 -3.90
CA ARG A 439 -10.93 -9.08 -2.72
C ARG A 439 -11.45 -10.49 -2.45
N ASN A 440 -12.62 -10.82 -2.99
CA ASN A 440 -13.21 -12.15 -3.01
C ASN A 440 -14.03 -12.32 -4.30
N SER A 441 -14.63 -13.49 -4.54
CA SER A 441 -15.43 -13.79 -5.74
C SER A 441 -16.92 -14.02 -5.43
N VAL A 442 -17.42 -13.49 -4.30
CA VAL A 442 -18.79 -13.76 -3.83
C VAL A 442 -19.62 -12.48 -3.78
N ASP A 443 -19.16 -11.47 -3.04
CA ASP A 443 -19.95 -10.28 -2.71
C ASP A 443 -19.13 -8.98 -2.66
N ASP A 444 -17.88 -8.99 -3.14
CA ASP A 444 -17.07 -7.78 -3.17
C ASP A 444 -17.65 -6.74 -4.12
N VAL A 445 -17.45 -5.47 -3.73
CA VAL A 445 -17.87 -4.30 -4.50
C VAL A 445 -16.71 -3.65 -5.27
N ASP A 446 -15.47 -3.97 -4.91
CA ASP A 446 -14.25 -3.34 -5.43
C ASP A 446 -13.71 -4.09 -6.66
N PHE A 447 -14.43 -4.02 -7.77
CA PHE A 447 -14.05 -4.64 -9.04
C PHE A 447 -14.67 -3.90 -10.22
N PHE A 448 -14.19 -4.14 -11.44
CA PHE A 448 -14.80 -3.64 -12.66
C PHE A 448 -16.00 -4.53 -13.04
N ASP A 449 -17.20 -4.07 -12.73
CA ASP A 449 -18.44 -4.80 -12.99
C ASP A 449 -18.81 -4.87 -14.48
N HIS A 450 -18.28 -3.95 -15.30
CA HIS A 450 -18.36 -4.00 -16.75
C HIS A 450 -16.97 -3.75 -17.32
N ALA A 451 -16.36 -4.77 -17.90
CA ALA A 451 -14.96 -4.76 -18.29
C ALA A 451 -14.69 -5.47 -19.62
N LEU A 452 -13.53 -5.22 -20.19
CA LEU A 452 -13.03 -5.84 -21.42
C LEU A 452 -11.56 -6.20 -21.25
N VAL A 453 -11.18 -7.43 -21.62
CA VAL A 453 -9.78 -7.84 -21.70
C VAL A 453 -9.24 -7.46 -23.06
N GLU A 454 -8.10 -6.78 -23.09
CA GLU A 454 -7.47 -6.27 -24.31
C GLU A 454 -5.97 -6.54 -24.32
N ALA A 455 -5.41 -6.73 -25.50
CA ALA A 455 -3.99 -6.92 -25.73
C ALA A 455 -3.43 -5.87 -26.69
N SER A 456 -2.14 -5.55 -26.55
CA SER A 456 -1.46 -4.55 -27.38
C SER A 456 0.04 -4.87 -27.53
N VAL A 457 0.59 -4.55 -28.70
CA VAL A 457 2.04 -4.63 -28.96
C VAL A 457 2.76 -3.37 -28.47
N ASP A 458 2.13 -2.20 -28.60
CA ASP A 458 2.75 -0.88 -28.44
C ASP A 458 2.18 -0.05 -27.28
N GLY A 459 1.17 -0.58 -26.56
CA GLY A 459 0.46 0.11 -25.48
C GLY A 459 -0.45 1.25 -25.93
N ARG A 460 -0.62 1.44 -27.26
CA ARG A 460 -1.42 2.50 -27.86
C ARG A 460 -2.64 1.96 -28.61
N GLN A 461 -2.41 0.97 -29.45
CA GLN A 461 -3.48 0.28 -30.18
C GLN A 461 -3.81 -1.02 -29.44
N TRP A 462 -5.09 -1.19 -29.11
CA TRP A 462 -5.58 -2.30 -28.30
C TRP A 462 -6.58 -3.16 -29.09
N THR A 463 -6.45 -4.46 -28.97
CA THR A 463 -7.35 -5.44 -29.56
C THR A 463 -8.06 -6.19 -28.45
N ALA A 464 -9.39 -6.29 -28.54
CA ALA A 464 -10.19 -7.08 -27.60
C ALA A 464 -9.87 -8.57 -27.73
N LEU A 465 -9.70 -9.25 -26.60
CA LEU A 465 -9.46 -10.70 -26.51
C LEU A 465 -10.75 -11.49 -26.29
N GLY A 466 -11.91 -10.90 -26.52
CA GLY A 466 -13.21 -11.53 -26.35
C GLY A 466 -14.33 -10.49 -26.19
N ASP A 467 -15.49 -10.95 -25.79
CA ASP A 467 -16.64 -10.09 -25.51
C ASP A 467 -16.48 -9.33 -24.18
N SER A 468 -17.26 -8.24 -24.01
CA SER A 468 -17.32 -7.54 -22.76
C SER A 468 -17.93 -8.39 -21.64
N LEU A 469 -17.42 -8.23 -20.44
CA LEU A 469 -17.76 -9.00 -19.25
C LEU A 469 -18.62 -8.17 -18.31
N ARG A 470 -19.66 -8.77 -17.72
CA ARG A 470 -20.51 -8.13 -16.72
C ARG A 470 -20.55 -8.96 -15.46
N THR A 471 -20.13 -8.36 -14.34
CA THR A 471 -20.16 -8.95 -12.99
C THR A 471 -19.44 -10.31 -12.95
N VAL A 472 -18.21 -10.35 -13.48
CA VAL A 472 -17.37 -11.56 -13.51
C VAL A 472 -16.14 -11.32 -12.64
N TYR A 473 -15.95 -12.12 -11.59
CA TYR A 473 -14.76 -12.04 -10.72
C TYR A 473 -13.59 -12.89 -11.25
N ASP A 474 -13.89 -14.12 -11.69
CA ASP A 474 -12.90 -15.05 -12.26
C ASP A 474 -12.99 -14.96 -13.78
N ILE A 475 -12.10 -14.15 -14.35
CA ILE A 475 -12.03 -13.91 -15.79
C ILE A 475 -11.02 -14.88 -16.38
N ARG A 476 -11.45 -15.64 -17.40
CA ARG A 476 -10.59 -16.56 -18.16
C ARG A 476 -10.81 -16.37 -19.65
N TRP A 477 -9.71 -16.15 -20.34
CA TRP A 477 -9.69 -16.13 -21.80
C TRP A 477 -8.65 -17.11 -22.31
N THR A 478 -9.01 -17.91 -23.30
CA THR A 478 -8.12 -18.76 -24.07
C THR A 478 -8.47 -18.61 -25.55
N GLY A 479 -7.46 -18.56 -26.43
CA GLY A 479 -7.70 -18.36 -27.86
C GLY A 479 -6.47 -18.63 -28.68
N GLU A 480 -6.59 -18.37 -30.00
CA GLU A 480 -5.44 -18.39 -30.90
C GLU A 480 -4.39 -17.38 -30.43
N PRO A 481 -3.09 -17.69 -30.54
CA PRO A 481 -2.02 -16.81 -30.11
C PRO A 481 -2.10 -15.41 -30.72
N VAL A 482 -2.08 -14.38 -29.89
CA VAL A 482 -2.10 -12.97 -30.28
C VAL A 482 -0.78 -12.31 -29.87
N PRO A 483 0.00 -11.74 -30.81
CA PRO A 483 1.22 -11.02 -30.45
C PRO A 483 0.89 -9.81 -29.55
N ALA A 484 1.44 -9.77 -28.34
CA ALA A 484 1.26 -8.66 -27.42
C ALA A 484 2.44 -8.51 -26.46
N ARG A 485 2.73 -7.27 -26.08
CA ARG A 485 3.56 -6.93 -24.95
C ARG A 485 2.73 -6.51 -23.74
N TYR A 486 1.55 -5.97 -23.98
CA TYR A 486 0.68 -5.42 -22.93
C TYR A 486 -0.66 -6.14 -22.95
N VAL A 487 -1.14 -6.51 -21.77
CA VAL A 487 -2.49 -7.06 -21.56
C VAL A 487 -3.17 -6.24 -20.48
N ARG A 488 -4.43 -5.87 -20.67
CA ARG A 488 -5.17 -5.11 -19.68
C ARG A 488 -6.62 -5.56 -19.51
N LEU A 489 -7.15 -5.34 -18.33
CA LEU A 489 -8.57 -5.32 -18.04
C LEU A 489 -9.00 -3.85 -17.98
N ARG A 490 -9.84 -3.41 -18.93
CA ARG A 490 -10.33 -2.05 -19.02
C ARG A 490 -11.79 -1.97 -18.61
N ARG A 491 -12.10 -1.01 -17.72
CA ARG A 491 -13.46 -0.68 -17.34
C ARG A 491 -14.21 -0.05 -18.51
N LEU A 492 -15.42 -0.53 -18.75
CA LEU A 492 -16.41 0.07 -19.63
C LEU A 492 -17.40 0.91 -18.83
N GLU A 493 -18.30 1.62 -19.51
CA GLU A 493 -19.30 2.48 -18.88
C GLU A 493 -20.12 1.72 -17.82
N SER A 494 -20.16 2.28 -16.61
CA SER A 494 -20.83 1.72 -15.44
C SER A 494 -21.15 2.82 -14.42
N PRO A 495 -22.28 2.76 -13.70
CA PRO A 495 -22.62 3.70 -12.62
C PRO A 495 -21.79 3.44 -11.34
N ARG A 496 -21.00 2.40 -11.28
CA ARG A 496 -20.23 2.02 -10.08
C ARG A 496 -19.06 2.98 -9.85
N THR A 497 -18.85 3.39 -8.61
CA THR A 497 -17.78 4.32 -8.21
C THR A 497 -16.86 3.77 -7.12
N HIS A 498 -16.99 2.48 -6.78
CA HIS A 498 -16.15 1.79 -5.80
C HIS A 498 -14.68 1.74 -6.26
N TRP A 499 -13.80 1.24 -5.43
CA TRP A 499 -12.42 0.98 -5.83
C TRP A 499 -12.33 -0.17 -6.83
N ALA A 500 -11.13 -0.45 -7.32
CA ALA A 500 -10.86 -1.63 -8.14
C ALA A 500 -9.75 -2.45 -7.47
N SER A 501 -10.03 -3.73 -7.24
CA SER A 501 -9.08 -4.68 -6.64
C SER A 501 -8.84 -5.86 -7.57
N VAL A 502 -7.59 -6.36 -7.59
CA VAL A 502 -7.17 -7.53 -8.35
C VAL A 502 -6.26 -8.40 -7.48
N ARG A 503 -6.63 -9.66 -7.30
CA ARG A 503 -5.89 -10.67 -6.53
C ARG A 503 -4.83 -11.39 -7.37
N SER A 504 -5.13 -11.62 -8.65
CA SER A 504 -4.21 -12.31 -9.56
C SER A 504 -4.42 -11.80 -10.99
N PHE A 505 -3.31 -11.63 -11.70
CA PHE A 505 -3.30 -11.28 -13.13
C PHE A 505 -2.24 -12.13 -13.85
N GLU A 506 -2.65 -13.19 -14.48
CA GLU A 506 -1.77 -14.15 -15.13
C GLU A 506 -1.92 -14.06 -16.66
N VAL A 507 -0.79 -14.05 -17.36
CA VAL A 507 -0.72 -14.11 -18.82
C VAL A 507 0.15 -15.29 -19.19
N ASN A 508 -0.40 -16.21 -19.97
CA ASN A 508 0.22 -17.49 -20.32
C ASN A 508 0.73 -18.25 -19.09
N PRO A 509 -0.12 -18.51 -18.07
CA PRO A 509 0.34 -19.26 -16.89
C PRO A 509 0.95 -20.59 -17.30
N VAL A 510 2.00 -20.99 -16.58
CA VAL A 510 2.62 -22.30 -16.82
C VAL A 510 1.62 -23.43 -16.54
N ARG A 511 1.56 -24.40 -17.45
CA ARG A 511 0.67 -25.56 -17.36
C ARG A 511 1.49 -26.84 -17.53
N ALA A 512 1.32 -27.83 -16.67
CA ALA A 512 2.06 -29.09 -16.72
C ALA A 512 1.96 -29.78 -18.09
N GLU A 513 0.78 -29.79 -18.70
CA GLU A 513 0.53 -30.37 -20.01
C GLU A 513 1.24 -29.68 -21.19
N ARG A 514 1.73 -28.45 -20.97
CA ARG A 514 2.46 -27.66 -21.98
C ARG A 514 3.97 -27.74 -21.87
N LEU A 515 4.51 -28.31 -20.77
CA LEU A 515 5.96 -28.43 -20.58
C LEU A 515 6.61 -29.44 -21.52
N GLY A 516 5.85 -30.40 -22.04
CA GLY A 516 6.37 -31.47 -22.90
C GLY A 516 7.10 -32.59 -22.14
N PHE A 517 7.10 -32.52 -20.79
CA PHE A 517 7.60 -33.57 -19.89
C PHE A 517 6.74 -33.58 -18.61
N GLY A 518 6.72 -34.73 -17.94
CA GLY A 518 5.94 -34.85 -16.69
C GLY A 518 6.61 -34.14 -15.52
N VAL A 519 5.81 -33.58 -14.63
CA VAL A 519 6.24 -33.00 -13.35
C VAL A 519 5.38 -33.62 -12.26
N GLU A 520 6.01 -34.06 -11.15
CA GLU A 520 5.36 -34.64 -9.97
C GLU A 520 5.91 -33.98 -8.71
N ALA A 521 5.01 -33.46 -7.88
CA ALA A 521 5.31 -32.89 -6.57
C ALA A 521 4.04 -32.94 -5.71
N ASP A 522 4.18 -32.82 -4.38
CA ASP A 522 3.04 -32.78 -3.45
C ASP A 522 2.12 -31.58 -3.74
N ASP A 523 2.68 -30.41 -4.02
CA ASP A 523 1.98 -29.25 -4.57
C ASP A 523 2.44 -29.02 -6.02
N LEU A 524 1.73 -29.64 -6.97
CA LEU A 524 2.06 -29.51 -8.38
C LEU A 524 1.92 -28.04 -8.88
N THR A 525 0.93 -27.30 -8.40
CA THR A 525 0.69 -25.93 -8.83
C THR A 525 1.86 -25.03 -8.46
N ALA A 526 2.33 -25.09 -7.22
CA ALA A 526 3.50 -24.34 -6.79
C ALA A 526 4.80 -24.83 -7.43
N ALA A 527 4.95 -26.16 -7.66
CA ALA A 527 6.13 -26.72 -8.31
C ALA A 527 6.35 -26.26 -9.75
N LEU A 528 5.28 -25.87 -10.45
CA LEU A 528 5.37 -25.32 -11.81
C LEU A 528 6.11 -23.98 -11.88
N TYR A 529 6.24 -23.25 -10.76
CA TYR A 529 7.07 -22.02 -10.69
C TYR A 529 8.58 -22.31 -10.81
N ALA A 530 9.00 -23.55 -10.69
CA ALA A 530 10.36 -23.95 -11.03
C ALA A 530 10.63 -24.04 -12.55
N PHE A 531 9.60 -23.87 -13.38
CA PHE A 531 9.64 -24.03 -14.86
C PHE A 531 8.91 -22.90 -15.59
N ASP A 532 8.56 -21.81 -14.91
CA ASP A 532 7.74 -20.72 -15.47
C ASP A 532 8.56 -19.67 -16.22
N ARG A 533 9.88 -19.84 -16.26
CA ARG A 533 10.83 -18.93 -16.93
C ARG A 533 10.86 -17.54 -16.28
N ASN A 534 10.57 -17.48 -15.00
CA ASN A 534 10.56 -16.26 -14.21
C ASN A 534 11.39 -16.41 -12.93
N PRO A 535 12.66 -16.02 -12.91
CA PRO A 535 13.53 -16.19 -11.75
C PRO A 535 13.14 -15.29 -10.55
N SER A 536 12.10 -14.47 -10.67
CA SER A 536 11.54 -13.69 -9.56
C SER A 536 10.50 -14.47 -8.76
N THR A 537 9.89 -15.50 -9.35
CA THR A 537 9.03 -16.47 -8.66
C THR A 537 9.87 -17.55 -8.01
N SER A 538 9.28 -18.37 -7.16
CA SER A 538 9.98 -19.51 -6.58
C SER A 538 9.01 -20.50 -5.95
N PHE A 539 9.44 -21.75 -5.89
CA PHE A 539 8.77 -22.85 -5.22
C PHE A 539 9.59 -23.30 -3.97
N LEU A 540 8.95 -23.45 -2.82
CA LEU A 540 9.58 -24.01 -1.62
C LEU A 540 9.38 -25.52 -1.64
N LEU A 541 10.44 -26.25 -1.92
CA LEU A 541 10.44 -27.72 -1.84
C LEU A 541 10.70 -28.16 -0.39
N ASP A 542 9.80 -29.01 0.11
CA ASP A 542 9.97 -29.77 1.36
C ASP A 542 9.51 -31.21 1.05
N GLY A 543 10.44 -32.03 0.59
CA GLY A 543 10.17 -33.37 0.06
C GLY A 543 10.81 -33.62 -1.29
N ALA A 544 10.05 -34.10 -2.27
CA ALA A 544 10.59 -34.48 -3.59
C ALA A 544 9.86 -33.78 -4.75
N LEU A 545 10.66 -33.24 -5.67
CA LEU A 545 10.23 -32.79 -6.99
C LEU A 545 10.79 -33.75 -8.05
N ARG A 546 9.91 -34.34 -8.87
CA ARG A 546 10.29 -35.21 -9.99
C ARG A 546 9.89 -34.61 -11.30
N PHE A 547 10.77 -34.64 -12.27
CA PHE A 547 10.47 -34.15 -13.61
C PHE A 547 11.17 -34.95 -14.71
N GLY A 548 10.49 -35.06 -15.86
CA GLY A 548 11.00 -35.75 -17.02
C GLY A 548 12.11 -34.98 -17.72
N VAL A 549 12.97 -35.67 -18.43
CA VAL A 549 14.03 -35.06 -19.23
C VAL A 549 13.50 -34.74 -20.61
N PRO A 550 13.50 -33.45 -21.06
CA PRO A 550 13.10 -33.10 -22.41
C PRO A 550 14.02 -33.68 -23.48
N ALA A 551 13.48 -33.95 -24.66
CA ALA A 551 14.27 -34.48 -25.76
C ALA A 551 15.41 -33.52 -26.16
N GLY A 552 16.64 -34.03 -26.16
CA GLY A 552 17.84 -33.29 -26.54
C GLY A 552 18.53 -32.53 -25.39
N ALA A 553 17.97 -32.51 -24.19
CA ALA A 553 18.64 -31.93 -23.02
C ALA A 553 19.91 -32.70 -22.67
N LYS A 554 20.98 -31.99 -22.35
CA LYS A 554 22.28 -32.53 -21.93
C LYS A 554 22.55 -32.31 -20.47
N GLY A 555 21.83 -31.41 -19.85
CA GLY A 555 21.98 -31.02 -18.46
C GLY A 555 20.91 -30.05 -18.00
N TYR A 556 21.07 -29.60 -16.78
CA TYR A 556 20.26 -28.56 -16.17
C TYR A 556 21.13 -27.54 -15.44
N THR A 557 20.81 -26.26 -15.59
CA THR A 557 21.22 -25.22 -14.65
C THR A 557 20.05 -24.89 -13.74
N MET A 558 20.24 -25.01 -12.44
CA MET A 558 19.21 -24.79 -11.42
C MET A 558 19.57 -23.56 -10.58
N LEU A 559 18.65 -22.62 -10.47
CA LEU A 559 18.74 -21.45 -9.59
C LEU A 559 18.04 -21.79 -8.28
N LEU A 560 18.81 -22.00 -7.21
CA LEU A 560 18.38 -22.56 -5.96
C LEU A 560 18.73 -21.64 -4.77
N GLN A 561 18.06 -21.82 -3.65
CA GLN A 561 18.44 -21.34 -2.33
C GLN A 561 18.31 -22.49 -1.36
N PRO A 562 19.41 -23.18 -1.04
CA PRO A 562 19.42 -24.22 -0.01
C PRO A 562 18.99 -23.67 1.34
N ASP A 563 18.29 -24.49 2.13
CA ASP A 563 18.03 -24.18 3.53
C ASP A 563 19.32 -24.37 4.33
N ALA A 564 19.75 -23.32 5.04
CA ALA A 564 21.01 -23.35 5.79
C ALA A 564 20.98 -24.32 6.98
N ASP A 565 19.80 -24.64 7.48
CA ASP A 565 19.61 -25.52 8.65
C ASP A 565 19.26 -26.97 8.26
N ALA A 566 19.04 -27.24 6.96
CA ALA A 566 18.72 -28.59 6.47
C ALA A 566 19.96 -29.35 5.95
N ALA A 567 19.82 -30.65 5.82
CA ALA A 567 20.80 -31.46 5.09
C ALA A 567 20.85 -31.08 3.61
N PRO A 568 22.01 -31.18 2.92
CA PRO A 568 22.10 -30.91 1.50
C PRO A 568 21.07 -31.74 0.71
N ALA A 569 20.33 -31.08 -0.18
CA ALA A 569 19.36 -31.74 -1.04
C ALA A 569 20.04 -32.71 -1.99
N SER A 570 19.44 -33.89 -2.24
CA SER A 570 19.92 -34.87 -3.21
C SER A 570 19.31 -34.68 -4.58
N VAL A 571 20.10 -34.97 -5.60
CA VAL A 571 19.66 -34.98 -7.01
C VAL A 571 19.94 -36.37 -7.56
N ARG A 572 18.87 -37.07 -7.97
CA ARG A 572 18.95 -38.44 -8.52
C ARG A 572 18.49 -38.45 -9.95
N GLN A 573 19.17 -39.26 -10.78
CA GLN A 573 18.82 -39.47 -12.16
C GLN A 573 18.38 -40.91 -12.39
N TYR A 574 17.30 -41.10 -13.12
CA TYR A 574 16.72 -42.39 -13.37
C TYR A 574 16.57 -42.68 -14.88
N ALA A 575 16.81 -43.90 -15.28
CA ALA A 575 16.44 -44.39 -16.62
C ALA A 575 14.92 -44.54 -16.76
N ALA A 576 14.44 -44.77 -17.97
CA ALA A 576 13.01 -44.90 -18.28
C ALA A 576 12.35 -46.11 -17.56
N ASP A 577 13.12 -47.14 -17.23
CA ASP A 577 12.65 -48.32 -16.51
C ASP A 577 12.69 -48.15 -14.96
N GLY A 578 13.07 -46.94 -14.47
CA GLY A 578 13.18 -46.61 -13.07
C GLY A 578 14.52 -46.98 -12.41
N THR A 579 15.51 -47.46 -13.17
CA THR A 579 16.85 -47.73 -12.67
C THR A 579 17.55 -46.44 -12.27
N LEU A 580 18.10 -46.37 -11.05
CA LEU A 580 18.94 -45.26 -10.59
C LEU A 580 20.27 -45.28 -11.35
N LEU A 581 20.56 -44.16 -12.04
CA LEU A 581 21.80 -43.99 -12.80
C LEU A 581 22.88 -43.25 -12.01
N SER A 582 22.50 -42.22 -11.28
CA SER A 582 23.42 -41.45 -10.42
C SER A 582 22.69 -40.75 -9.29
N GLU A 583 23.44 -40.42 -8.25
CA GLU A 583 23.04 -39.59 -7.13
C GLU A 583 24.14 -38.58 -6.81
N THR A 584 23.78 -37.34 -6.64
CA THR A 584 24.67 -36.24 -6.23
C THR A 584 23.95 -35.32 -5.24
N HIS A 585 24.63 -34.35 -4.68
CA HIS A 585 24.04 -33.39 -3.76
C HIS A 585 24.18 -31.98 -4.29
N VAL A 586 23.21 -31.12 -3.94
CA VAL A 586 23.29 -29.67 -4.22
C VAL A 586 24.41 -29.09 -3.35
N ASP A 587 25.46 -28.63 -4.00
CA ASP A 587 26.68 -28.07 -3.38
C ASP A 587 26.79 -26.54 -3.52
N ALA A 588 25.96 -25.95 -4.36
CA ALA A 588 25.95 -24.50 -4.59
C ALA A 588 24.54 -23.99 -4.96
N PRO A 589 24.21 -22.73 -4.67
CA PRO A 589 22.93 -22.13 -5.06
C PRO A 589 22.69 -22.06 -6.57
N LEU A 590 23.72 -21.84 -7.38
CA LEU A 590 23.67 -22.05 -8.83
C LEU A 590 24.28 -23.44 -9.09
N PHE A 591 23.39 -24.43 -9.25
CA PHE A 591 23.79 -25.84 -9.40
C PHE A 591 23.67 -26.27 -10.86
N ARG A 592 24.72 -26.97 -11.36
CA ARG A 592 24.75 -27.51 -12.71
C ARG A 592 24.76 -29.02 -12.67
N LEU A 593 23.77 -29.65 -13.31
CA LEU A 593 23.64 -31.10 -13.44
C LEU A 593 23.94 -31.52 -14.87
N THR A 594 24.93 -32.39 -15.04
CA THR A 594 25.13 -33.10 -16.31
C THR A 594 24.25 -34.35 -16.32
N LEU A 595 23.54 -34.59 -17.42
CA LEU A 595 22.69 -35.77 -17.53
C LEU A 595 23.51 -37.01 -17.86
N GLU A 596 23.22 -38.11 -17.14
CA GLU A 596 23.74 -39.42 -17.46
C GLU A 596 23.14 -39.96 -18.77
N SER A 597 23.90 -40.80 -19.49
CA SER A 597 23.40 -41.43 -20.71
C SER A 597 22.19 -42.30 -20.40
N GLY A 598 21.06 -42.00 -21.02
CA GLY A 598 19.80 -42.72 -20.80
C GLY A 598 18.94 -42.18 -19.66
N ALA A 599 19.32 -41.07 -19.06
CA ALA A 599 18.47 -40.40 -18.05
C ALA A 599 17.15 -39.97 -18.67
N ALA A 600 16.05 -40.40 -18.07
CA ALA A 600 14.69 -40.08 -18.49
C ALA A 600 13.92 -39.25 -17.46
N ARG A 601 14.39 -39.27 -16.19
CA ARG A 601 13.77 -38.53 -15.08
C ARG A 601 14.83 -38.06 -14.11
N VAL A 602 14.62 -36.85 -13.55
CA VAL A 602 15.39 -36.29 -12.45
C VAL A 602 14.48 -36.16 -11.23
N GLU A 603 15.03 -36.48 -10.06
CA GLU A 603 14.41 -36.26 -8.76
C GLU A 603 15.30 -35.35 -7.93
N LEU A 604 14.73 -34.28 -7.41
CA LEU A 604 15.34 -33.38 -6.47
C LEU A 604 14.62 -33.56 -5.12
N GLU A 605 15.34 -33.95 -4.07
CA GLU A 605 14.76 -34.25 -2.76
C GLU A 605 15.49 -33.47 -1.64
N GLY A 606 14.73 -32.77 -0.80
CA GLY A 606 15.25 -32.02 0.35
C GLY A 606 14.44 -30.75 0.63
N ALA A 607 14.97 -29.92 1.53
CA ALA A 607 14.41 -28.63 1.88
C ALA A 607 15.21 -27.52 1.20
N LEU A 608 14.62 -26.87 0.19
CA LEU A 608 15.24 -25.75 -0.54
C LEU A 608 14.21 -24.95 -1.33
N ARG A 609 14.57 -23.74 -1.68
CA ARG A 609 13.78 -22.92 -2.58
C ARG A 609 14.32 -23.01 -4.00
N ILE A 610 13.44 -23.29 -4.94
CA ILE A 610 13.76 -23.40 -6.38
C ILE A 610 13.21 -22.17 -7.08
N PHE A 611 14.05 -21.44 -7.80
CA PHE A 611 13.64 -20.27 -8.60
C PHE A 611 13.44 -20.65 -10.08
N GLU A 612 14.33 -21.47 -10.62
CA GLU A 612 14.21 -21.89 -12.01
C GLU A 612 15.04 -23.15 -12.26
N ILE A 613 14.53 -24.06 -13.09
CA ILE A 613 15.21 -25.24 -13.60
C ILE A 613 15.31 -25.10 -15.12
N ILE A 614 16.49 -24.81 -15.62
CA ILE A 614 16.78 -24.50 -17.02
C ILE A 614 17.40 -25.75 -17.67
N ALA A 615 16.73 -26.31 -18.67
CA ALA A 615 17.30 -27.40 -19.49
C ALA A 615 18.36 -26.85 -20.47
N GLU A 616 19.53 -27.56 -20.59
CA GLU A 616 20.67 -27.21 -21.46
C GLU A 616 20.77 -28.13 -22.68
#